data_77f876eb3244a3dd74ae846e93cd94fc
#
_entry.id   77f876eb3244a3dd74ae846e93cd94fc
#
_cell.length_a   1.000
_cell.length_b   1.000
_cell.length_c   1.000
_cell.angle_alpha   90.00
_cell.angle_beta   90.00
_cell.angle_gamma   90.00
#
_symmetry.space_group_name_H-M   'P 1'
#
loop_
_entity.id
_entity.type
_entity.pdbx_description
1 polymer ?
#
loop_
_entity_poly.entity_id
_entity_poly.type
_entity_poly.pdbx_seq_one_letter_code
_entity_poly.pdbx_strand_id
1 'polypeptide(L)'
;KYAAYMDAWRAKVERVGNLNYPEQAKRQGIAGSLVLDVAIKLDGSLQGVQVLRSSGQKVLDDAAVRIVELAAPYAPLPPDMRADVDILHITRTWKFHEAGVTSSSD
;
A
#
# COMPACT_ATOMS: atom_id res chain seq x y z
N LYS A 1 -15.85 -11.80 -2.61
CA LYS A 1 -15.87 -11.64 -1.15
C LYS A 1 -14.72 -10.79 -0.59
N TYR A 2 -13.67 -10.63 -1.38
CA TYR A 2 -12.53 -9.81 -0.98
C TYR A 2 -12.69 -8.34 -1.41
N ALA A 3 -13.62 -8.03 -2.29
CA ALA A 3 -13.72 -6.71 -2.92
C ALA A 3 -13.90 -5.58 -1.90
N ALA A 4 -14.80 -5.76 -0.93
CA ALA A 4 -15.07 -4.71 0.06
C ALA A 4 -13.84 -4.45 0.94
N TYR A 5 -13.14 -5.51 1.35
CA TYR A 5 -11.92 -5.37 2.14
C TYR A 5 -10.82 -4.66 1.35
N MET A 6 -10.64 -5.07 0.09
CA MET A 6 -9.61 -4.48 -0.77
C MET A 6 -9.88 -3.01 -1.08
N ASP A 7 -11.15 -2.65 -1.28
CA ASP A 7 -11.52 -1.25 -1.52
C ASP A 7 -11.26 -0.38 -0.28
N ALA A 8 -11.60 -0.87 0.90
CA ALA A 8 -11.36 -0.15 2.16
C ALA A 8 -9.85 -0.02 2.41
N TRP A 9 -9.09 -1.08 2.15
CA TRP A 9 -7.64 -1.07 2.28
C TRP A 9 -7.02 -0.03 1.34
N ARG A 10 -7.40 -0.06 0.07
CA ARG A 10 -6.91 0.88 -0.94
C ARG A 10 -7.22 2.32 -0.56
N ALA A 11 -8.46 2.58 -0.13
CA ALA A 11 -8.86 3.92 0.28
C ALA A 11 -8.02 4.43 1.45
N LYS A 12 -7.72 3.55 2.41
CA LYS A 12 -6.92 3.92 3.58
C LYS A 12 -5.48 4.25 3.20
N VAL A 13 -4.82 3.39 2.42
CA VAL A 13 -3.42 3.63 2.05
C VAL A 13 -3.28 4.84 1.14
N GLU A 14 -4.24 5.08 0.26
CA GLU A 14 -4.22 6.27 -0.60
C GLU A 14 -4.40 7.55 0.23
N ARG A 15 -5.31 7.53 1.19
CA ARG A 15 -5.51 8.69 2.08
C ARG A 15 -4.27 8.98 2.91
N VAL A 16 -3.69 7.96 3.53
CA VAL A 16 -2.45 8.10 4.31
C VAL A 16 -1.31 8.56 3.41
N GLY A 17 -1.24 7.99 2.21
CA GLY A 17 -0.20 8.34 1.24
C GLY A 17 -0.29 9.79 0.78
N ASN A 18 -1.49 10.29 0.54
CA ASN A 18 -1.67 11.67 0.11
C ASN A 18 -1.36 12.66 1.22
N LEU A 19 -1.63 12.29 2.48
CA LEU A 19 -1.26 13.10 3.64
C LEU A 19 0.23 13.09 3.91
N ASN A 20 0.93 12.07 3.46
CA ASN A 20 2.35 11.86 3.72
C ASN A 20 3.18 11.76 2.42
N TYR A 21 2.75 12.46 1.39
CA TYR A 21 3.46 12.46 0.11
C TYR A 21 4.87 13.01 0.33
N PRO A 22 5.91 12.36 -0.23
CA PRO A 22 7.29 12.79 0.05
C PRO A 22 7.57 14.18 -0.51
N GLU A 23 7.97 15.09 0.38
CA GLU A 23 8.26 16.48 0.04
C GLU A 23 9.33 16.60 -1.05
N GLN A 24 10.36 15.78 -0.96
CA GLN A 24 11.44 15.79 -1.94
C GLN A 24 10.91 15.48 -3.35
N ALA A 25 10.05 14.48 -3.47
CA ALA A 25 9.47 14.11 -4.77
C ALA A 25 8.59 15.22 -5.30
N LYS A 26 7.82 15.86 -4.41
CA LYS A 26 6.93 16.95 -4.77
C LYS A 26 7.71 18.15 -5.31
N ARG A 27 8.78 18.55 -4.60
CA ARG A 27 9.59 19.70 -4.99
C ARG A 27 10.37 19.46 -6.27
N GLN A 28 10.81 18.23 -6.50
CA GLN A 28 11.63 17.87 -7.66
C GLN A 28 10.84 17.33 -8.83
N GLY A 29 9.52 17.23 -8.68
CA GLY A 29 8.66 16.69 -9.73
C GLY A 29 8.94 15.23 -10.03
N ILE A 30 9.39 14.46 -9.03
CA ILE A 30 9.70 13.04 -9.20
C ILE A 30 8.39 12.25 -9.24
N ALA A 31 8.23 11.44 -10.27
CA ALA A 31 7.08 10.56 -10.44
C ALA A 31 7.55 9.17 -10.81
N GLY A 32 6.71 8.19 -10.59
CA GLY A 32 7.05 6.82 -10.96
C GLY A 32 6.08 5.82 -10.37
N SER A 33 6.30 4.57 -10.71
CA SER A 33 5.47 3.48 -10.22
C SER A 33 6.35 2.32 -9.73
N LEU A 34 5.83 1.60 -8.75
CA LEU A 34 6.50 0.43 -8.19
C LEU A 34 5.44 -0.61 -7.83
N VAL A 35 5.89 -1.83 -7.58
CA VAL A 35 5.01 -2.91 -7.15
C VAL A 35 5.38 -3.31 -5.74
N LEU A 36 4.40 -3.27 -4.84
CA LEU A 36 4.55 -3.70 -3.45
C LEU A 36 3.70 -4.94 -3.18
N ASP A 37 4.22 -5.80 -2.33
CA ASP A 37 3.44 -6.83 -1.68
C ASP A 37 3.32 -6.49 -0.19
N VAL A 38 2.08 -6.46 0.31
CA VAL A 38 1.79 -6.16 1.71
C VAL A 38 1.19 -7.41 2.33
N ALA A 39 1.80 -7.91 3.40
CA ALA A 39 1.34 -9.10 4.09
C ALA A 39 0.63 -8.70 5.39
N ILE A 40 -0.64 -9.08 5.51
CA ILE A 40 -1.51 -8.70 6.63
C ILE A 40 -1.97 -9.96 7.37
N LYS A 41 -1.84 -9.96 8.69
CA LYS A 41 -2.31 -11.05 9.54
C LYS A 41 -3.82 -11.00 9.71
N LEU A 42 -4.40 -12.08 10.22
CA LEU A 42 -5.85 -12.20 10.39
C LEU A 42 -6.44 -11.08 11.25
N ASP A 43 -5.70 -10.60 12.24
CA ASP A 43 -6.14 -9.53 13.14
C ASP A 43 -5.95 -8.13 12.55
N GLY A 44 -5.44 -8.03 11.32
CA GLY A 44 -5.21 -6.74 10.66
C GLY A 44 -3.83 -6.17 10.87
N SER A 45 -2.99 -6.79 11.71
CA SER A 45 -1.64 -6.30 11.93
C SER A 45 -0.76 -6.57 10.71
N LEU A 46 0.20 -5.67 10.49
CA LEU A 46 1.13 -5.79 9.38
C LEU A 46 2.20 -6.83 9.70
N GLN A 47 2.33 -7.84 8.85
CA GLN A 47 3.41 -8.81 8.96
C GLN A 47 4.66 -8.31 8.27
N GLY A 48 4.50 -7.71 7.10
CA GLY A 48 5.63 -7.19 6.35
C GLY A 48 5.21 -6.53 5.06
N VAL A 49 6.16 -5.85 4.45
CA VAL A 49 5.98 -5.19 3.17
C VAL A 49 7.25 -5.39 2.35
N GLN A 50 7.09 -5.69 1.07
CA GLN A 50 8.22 -5.98 0.19
C GLN A 50 8.05 -5.27 -1.14
N VAL A 51 9.10 -4.60 -1.59
CA VAL A 51 9.15 -4.00 -2.92
C VAL A 51 9.50 -5.11 -3.91
N LEU A 52 8.53 -5.48 -4.75
CA LEU A 52 8.74 -6.51 -5.77
C LEU A 52 9.36 -5.92 -7.03
N ARG A 53 9.05 -4.66 -7.31
CA ARG A 53 9.60 -3.95 -8.47
C ARG A 53 9.79 -2.50 -8.08
N SER A 54 11.03 -2.04 -8.12
CA SER A 54 11.38 -0.68 -7.77
C SER A 54 10.90 0.33 -8.83
N SER A 55 10.58 1.53 -8.37
CA SER A 55 10.29 2.66 -9.25
C SER A 55 11.55 3.19 -9.93
N GLY A 56 12.72 2.77 -9.46
CA GLY A 56 13.99 3.38 -9.87
C GLY A 56 14.33 4.63 -9.07
N GLN A 57 13.44 5.05 -8.17
CA GLN A 57 13.61 6.23 -7.32
C GLN A 57 13.49 5.80 -5.87
N LYS A 58 14.61 5.83 -5.15
CA LYS A 58 14.62 5.39 -3.74
C LYS A 58 13.62 6.16 -2.88
N VAL A 59 13.46 7.46 -3.15
CA VAL A 59 12.52 8.29 -2.38
C VAL A 59 11.08 7.79 -2.49
N LEU A 60 10.69 7.30 -3.66
CA LEU A 60 9.34 6.77 -3.87
C LEU A 60 9.18 5.39 -3.26
N ASP A 61 10.17 4.52 -3.42
CA ASP A 61 10.13 3.18 -2.86
C ASP A 61 10.06 3.25 -1.32
N ASP A 62 10.89 4.07 -0.71
CA ASP A 62 10.90 4.26 0.75
C ASP A 62 9.58 4.88 1.23
N ALA A 63 9.04 5.83 0.47
CA ALA A 63 7.77 6.45 0.81
C ALA A 63 6.62 5.45 0.81
N ALA A 64 6.58 4.56 -0.19
CA ALA A 64 5.52 3.55 -0.27
C ALA A 64 5.55 2.60 0.92
N VAL A 65 6.73 2.13 1.30
CA VAL A 65 6.91 1.27 2.48
C VAL A 65 6.45 2.01 3.74
N ARG A 66 6.86 3.26 3.90
CA ARG A 66 6.49 4.05 5.08
C ARG A 66 4.98 4.30 5.16
N ILE A 67 4.34 4.56 4.02
CA ILE A 67 2.89 4.77 3.98
C ILE A 67 2.16 3.53 4.47
N VAL A 68 2.59 2.33 4.02
CA VAL A 68 2.00 1.07 4.47
C VAL A 68 2.17 0.92 5.99
N GLU A 69 3.35 1.23 6.51
CA GLU A 69 3.62 1.15 7.94
C GLU A 69 2.78 2.15 8.75
N LEU A 70 2.64 3.37 8.24
CA LEU A 70 1.84 4.42 8.90
C LEU A 70 0.34 4.08 8.89
N ALA A 71 -0.14 3.43 7.85
CA ALA A 71 -1.54 3.05 7.73
C ALA A 71 -1.92 1.86 8.61
N ALA A 72 -0.95 1.06 9.05
CA ALA A 72 -1.20 -0.09 9.91
C ALA A 72 -1.56 0.38 11.34
N PRO A 73 -2.33 -0.39 12.12
CA PRO A 73 -2.94 -1.66 11.72
C PRO A 73 -4.16 -1.46 10.82
N TYR A 74 -4.47 -2.52 10.09
CA TYR A 74 -5.63 -2.53 9.18
C TYR A 74 -6.82 -3.20 9.86
N ALA A 75 -7.97 -3.19 9.19
CA ALA A 75 -9.14 -3.88 9.71
C ALA A 75 -8.86 -5.39 9.80
N PRO A 76 -9.35 -6.06 10.85
CA PRO A 76 -9.27 -7.52 10.91
C PRO A 76 -9.98 -8.13 9.70
N LEU A 77 -9.48 -9.28 9.24
CA LEU A 77 -10.10 -9.96 8.12
C LEU A 77 -11.48 -10.49 8.52
N PRO A 78 -12.50 -10.31 7.66
CA PRO A 78 -13.82 -10.89 7.91
C PRO A 78 -13.76 -12.41 8.04
N PRO A 79 -14.72 -13.03 8.74
CA PRO A 79 -14.70 -14.48 8.97
C PRO A 79 -14.62 -15.32 7.71
N ASP A 80 -15.30 -14.91 6.63
CA ASP A 80 -15.27 -15.66 5.36
C ASP A 80 -13.90 -15.62 4.69
N MET A 81 -13.12 -14.57 4.91
CA MET A 81 -11.74 -14.51 4.42
C MET A 81 -10.79 -15.31 5.30
N ARG A 82 -11.04 -15.36 6.61
CA ARG A 82 -10.21 -16.12 7.54
C ARG A 82 -10.20 -17.61 7.26
N ALA A 83 -11.29 -18.11 6.67
CA ALA A 83 -11.38 -19.51 6.32
C ALA A 83 -10.44 -19.90 5.17
N ASP A 84 -10.05 -18.92 4.36
CA ASP A 84 -9.27 -19.16 3.13
C ASP A 84 -7.77 -18.92 3.30
N VAL A 85 -7.38 -18.02 4.21
CA VAL A 85 -5.98 -17.58 4.30
C VAL A 85 -5.51 -17.47 5.74
N ASP A 86 -4.22 -17.68 5.95
CA ASP A 86 -3.55 -17.39 7.22
C ASP A 86 -2.94 -16.00 7.20
N ILE A 87 -2.40 -15.63 6.05
CA ILE A 87 -1.82 -14.31 5.79
C ILE A 87 -2.42 -13.82 4.48
N LEU A 88 -2.91 -12.58 4.48
CA LEU A 88 -3.43 -11.97 3.27
C LEU A 88 -2.30 -11.20 2.60
N HIS A 89 -1.98 -11.57 1.36
CA HIS A 89 -1.02 -10.83 0.55
C HIS A 89 -1.76 -9.92 -0.42
N ILE A 90 -1.43 -8.63 -0.37
CA ILE A 90 -2.01 -7.65 -1.28
C ILE A 90 -0.89 -7.12 -2.16
N THR A 91 -0.88 -7.54 -3.42
CA THR A 91 0.12 -7.10 -4.39
C THR A 91 -0.50 -6.03 -5.27
N ARG A 92 0.07 -4.84 -5.27
CA ARG A 92 -0.49 -3.69 -6.01
C ARG A 92 0.61 -2.90 -6.70
N THR A 93 0.23 -2.26 -7.80
CA THR A 93 1.05 -1.24 -8.44
C THR A 93 0.74 0.10 -7.80
N TRP A 94 1.77 0.74 -7.26
CA TRP A 94 1.67 2.06 -6.63
C TRP A 94 2.20 3.10 -7.59
N LYS A 95 1.42 4.14 -7.84
CA LYS A 95 1.82 5.22 -8.72
C LYS A 95 1.88 6.53 -7.95
N PHE A 96 3.03 7.18 -8.04
CA PHE A 96 3.25 8.51 -7.48
C PHE A 96 3.25 9.50 -8.63
N HIS A 97 2.38 10.50 -8.57
CA HIS A 97 2.25 11.49 -9.63
C HIS A 97 1.80 12.81 -9.00
N GLU A 98 1.69 13.85 -9.86
CA GLU A 98 1.38 15.20 -9.40
C GLU A 98 0.10 15.30 -8.57
N ALA A 99 -0.91 14.52 -8.92
CA ALA A 99 -2.19 14.53 -8.21
C ALA A 99 -2.17 13.73 -6.92
N GLY A 100 -1.08 13.00 -6.63
CA GLY A 100 -0.95 12.21 -5.41
C GLY A 100 -0.52 10.78 -5.67
N VAL A 101 -0.85 9.88 -4.75
CA VAL A 101 -0.53 8.47 -4.84
C VAL A 101 -1.79 7.65 -5.07
N THR A 102 -1.69 6.64 -5.96
CA THR A 102 -2.76 5.68 -6.18
C THR A 102 -2.22 4.27 -6.09
N SER A 103 -3.09 3.32 -5.76
CA SER A 103 -2.75 1.91 -5.66
C SER A 103 -3.77 1.11 -6.45
N SER A 104 -3.31 0.29 -7.40
CA SER A 104 -4.20 -0.46 -8.28
C SER A 104 -3.74 -1.91 -8.40
N SER A 105 -4.65 -2.76 -8.86
CA SER A 105 -4.38 -4.19 -9.00
C SER A 105 -3.64 -4.55 -10.28
N ASP A 106 -3.44 -3.61 -11.17
CA ASP A 106 -2.68 -3.86 -12.42
C ASP A 106 -1.38 -3.10 -12.50
#